data_29c2c613dc54f8d736496444a0ede45f
#
_entry.id   29c2c613dc54f8d736496444a0ede45f
#
_cell.length_a   1.000
_cell.length_b   1.000
_cell.length_c   1.000
_cell.angle_alpha   90.00
_cell.angle_beta   90.00
_cell.angle_gamma   90.00
#
_symmetry.space_group_name_H-M   'P 1'
#
loop_
_entity.id
_entity.type
_entity.pdbx_description
1 polymer ?
#
loop_
_entity_poly.entity_id
_entity_poly.type
_entity_poly.pdbx_seq_one_letter_code
_entity_poly.pdbx_strand_id
1 'polypeptide(L)'
;GYKPDMEAIRKAADSNTKAIMFTNPNNPTGSLMDIKEMKELVGIAEEVGAWIVCDEMYRGLKDEYMASFADLYDKAIVTCSSSKIYSMAGTRVGWIVCRDEEMRKNIFNHRSYDAICGGVFDEWIFAVALENVDKIFARSRRIVGGNKAVIDRWLDDHPHLKQYAEAYGTTYLIHYDLDIDAEKFCDMLLDRKNVLVCHGDCFYIPHSFRLSLAHGENLQEGLKLIDEFIEELLEEGVGVLK
;
A
#
# COMPACT_ATOMS: atom_id res chain seq x y z
N GLY A 1 -15.03 -3.05 0.33
CA GLY A 1 -13.68 -3.37 0.46
C GLY A 1 -12.69 -2.23 0.60
N TYR A 2 -12.61 -1.58 1.78
CA TYR A 2 -11.56 -0.59 2.09
C TYR A 2 -11.43 0.57 1.08
N LYS A 3 -12.54 0.97 0.48
CA LYS A 3 -12.62 2.20 -0.30
C LYS A 3 -12.91 3.38 0.61
N PRO A 4 -12.44 4.60 0.28
CA PRO A 4 -12.81 5.81 1.01
C PRO A 4 -14.33 6.02 1.00
N ASP A 5 -14.89 6.35 2.15
CA ASP A 5 -16.29 6.78 2.26
C ASP A 5 -16.39 8.26 1.89
N MET A 6 -16.81 8.54 0.66
CA MET A 6 -16.88 9.90 0.12
C MET A 6 -17.90 10.77 0.85
N GLU A 7 -18.99 10.19 1.36
CA GLU A 7 -19.97 10.92 2.14
C GLU A 7 -19.40 11.34 3.50
N ALA A 8 -18.71 10.42 4.18
CA ALA A 8 -18.03 10.73 5.44
C ALA A 8 -16.93 11.78 5.26
N ILE A 9 -16.14 11.69 4.18
CA ILE A 9 -15.12 12.70 3.85
C ILE A 9 -15.76 14.05 3.61
N ARG A 10 -16.81 14.14 2.80
CA ARG A 10 -17.53 15.39 2.51
C ARG A 10 -18.09 16.03 3.78
N LYS A 11 -18.59 15.21 4.70
CA LYS A 11 -19.13 15.69 5.98
C LYS A 11 -18.01 16.18 6.92
N ALA A 12 -16.85 15.58 6.86
CA ALA A 12 -15.71 15.94 7.71
C ALA A 12 -14.92 17.14 7.18
N ALA A 13 -14.91 17.36 5.85
CA ALA A 13 -14.19 18.46 5.21
C ALA A 13 -14.94 19.79 5.37
N ASP A 14 -14.19 20.85 5.71
CA ASP A 14 -14.70 22.22 5.85
C ASP A 14 -13.67 23.27 5.37
N SER A 15 -13.99 24.55 5.53
CA SER A 15 -13.09 25.66 5.14
C SER A 15 -11.75 25.70 5.89
N ASN A 16 -11.60 24.97 6.99
CA ASN A 16 -10.35 24.83 7.74
C ASN A 16 -9.50 23.66 7.26
N THR A 17 -10.07 22.76 6.45
CA THR A 17 -9.35 21.61 5.88
C THR A 17 -8.29 22.10 4.91
N LYS A 18 -7.02 21.87 5.24
CA LYS A 18 -5.88 22.30 4.41
C LYS A 18 -5.45 21.24 3.42
N ALA A 19 -5.56 19.97 3.81
CA ALA A 19 -5.18 18.85 2.96
C ALA A 19 -5.98 17.58 3.29
N ILE A 20 -6.23 16.78 2.27
CA ILE A 20 -6.72 15.41 2.37
C ILE A 20 -5.55 14.50 2.02
N MET A 21 -5.10 13.66 2.99
CA MET A 21 -3.90 12.82 2.84
C MET A 21 -4.26 11.34 2.85
N PHE A 22 -3.72 10.58 1.89
CA PHE A 22 -3.96 9.13 1.79
C PHE A 22 -2.94 8.47 0.87
N THR A 23 -3.04 7.14 0.72
CA THR A 23 -2.24 6.34 -0.22
C THR A 23 -3.14 5.68 -1.24
N ASN A 24 -2.73 5.67 -2.54
CA ASN A 24 -3.48 5.03 -3.63
C ASN A 24 -2.55 4.42 -4.70
N PRO A 25 -2.42 3.11 -4.83
CA PRO A 25 -3.04 2.02 -4.04
C PRO A 25 -2.71 2.08 -2.56
N ASN A 26 -3.66 1.65 -1.72
CA ASN A 26 -3.57 1.79 -0.26
C ASN A 26 -2.61 0.76 0.36
N ASN A 27 -1.89 1.19 1.38
CA ASN A 27 -1.17 0.33 2.31
C ASN A 27 -1.87 0.45 3.68
N PRO A 28 -2.37 -0.64 4.29
CA PRO A 28 -2.01 -2.06 4.05
C PRO A 28 -2.94 -2.83 3.12
N THR A 29 -4.10 -2.28 2.76
CA THR A 29 -5.22 -3.03 2.18
C THR A 29 -5.02 -3.45 0.73
N GLY A 30 -4.13 -2.77 0.01
CA GLY A 30 -3.96 -2.93 -1.44
C GLY A 30 -5.08 -2.29 -2.27
N SER A 31 -6.14 -1.76 -1.67
CA SER A 31 -7.28 -1.19 -2.40
C SER A 31 -6.87 -0.04 -3.32
N LEU A 32 -7.56 0.09 -4.44
CA LEU A 32 -7.33 1.11 -5.45
C LEU A 32 -8.64 1.85 -5.74
N MET A 33 -8.60 3.18 -5.68
CA MET A 33 -9.70 4.01 -6.18
C MET A 33 -9.78 3.95 -7.70
N ASP A 34 -10.97 3.82 -8.23
CA ASP A 34 -11.20 4.02 -9.66
C ASP A 34 -11.24 5.52 -10.02
N ILE A 35 -11.25 5.80 -11.32
CA ILE A 35 -11.22 7.19 -11.82
C ILE A 35 -12.44 8.02 -11.38
N LYS A 36 -13.58 7.37 -11.15
CA LYS A 36 -14.81 8.04 -10.70
C LYS A 36 -14.66 8.46 -9.23
N GLU A 37 -14.19 7.55 -8.39
CA GLU A 37 -13.90 7.81 -6.98
C GLU A 37 -12.82 8.90 -6.82
N MET A 38 -11.77 8.84 -7.65
CA MET A 38 -10.72 9.88 -7.64
C MET A 38 -11.27 11.26 -7.99
N LYS A 39 -12.12 11.37 -9.02
CA LYS A 39 -12.76 12.63 -9.42
C LYS A 39 -13.74 13.15 -8.37
N GLU A 40 -14.45 12.26 -7.70
CA GLU A 40 -15.35 12.64 -6.60
C GLU A 40 -14.57 13.24 -5.43
N LEU A 41 -13.45 12.62 -5.05
CA LEU A 41 -12.56 13.14 -4.01
C LEU A 41 -11.94 14.50 -4.41
N VAL A 42 -11.57 14.67 -5.67
CA VAL A 42 -11.12 15.97 -6.20
C VAL A 42 -12.22 17.02 -6.04
N GLY A 43 -13.47 16.71 -6.39
CA GLY A 43 -14.61 17.62 -6.20
C GLY A 43 -14.80 18.05 -4.74
N ILE A 44 -14.64 17.13 -3.78
CA ILE A 44 -14.68 17.46 -2.35
C ILE A 44 -13.54 18.42 -1.97
N ALA A 45 -12.34 18.16 -2.44
CA ALA A 45 -11.18 19.01 -2.17
C ALA A 45 -11.35 20.42 -2.78
N GLU A 46 -11.92 20.53 -3.99
CA GLU A 46 -12.23 21.80 -4.65
C GLU A 46 -13.27 22.61 -3.87
N GLU A 47 -14.35 21.98 -3.39
CA GLU A 47 -15.42 22.62 -2.63
C GLU A 47 -14.90 23.37 -1.39
N VAL A 48 -13.89 22.80 -0.71
CA VAL A 48 -13.32 23.39 0.52
C VAL A 48 -11.97 24.08 0.30
N GLY A 49 -11.41 24.03 -0.93
CA GLY A 49 -10.13 24.63 -1.30
C GLY A 49 -8.91 23.88 -0.78
N ALA A 50 -9.06 22.60 -0.38
CA ALA A 50 -8.02 21.78 0.20
C ALA A 50 -7.03 21.23 -0.84
N TRP A 51 -5.82 20.96 -0.40
CA TRP A 51 -4.84 20.19 -1.16
C TRP A 51 -5.14 18.69 -1.09
N ILE A 52 -4.79 17.95 -2.13
CA ILE A 52 -4.71 16.49 -2.07
C ILE A 52 -3.24 16.11 -1.95
N VAL A 53 -2.88 15.34 -0.92
CA VAL A 53 -1.55 14.74 -0.74
C VAL A 53 -1.68 13.23 -0.87
N CYS A 54 -1.24 12.68 -1.99
CA CYS A 54 -1.39 11.25 -2.28
C CYS A 54 -0.02 10.57 -2.39
N ASP A 55 0.19 9.52 -1.60
CA ASP A 55 1.29 8.60 -1.81
C ASP A 55 0.89 7.56 -2.87
N GLU A 56 1.52 7.64 -4.05
CA GLU A 56 1.30 6.75 -5.18
C GLU A 56 2.44 5.72 -5.36
N MET A 57 3.13 5.38 -4.30
CA MET A 57 4.31 4.52 -4.30
C MET A 57 4.06 3.13 -4.92
N TYR A 58 2.81 2.65 -4.92
CA TYR A 58 2.41 1.35 -5.48
C TYR A 58 1.74 1.45 -6.85
N ARG A 59 1.62 2.64 -7.43
CA ARG A 59 1.00 2.87 -8.73
C ARG A 59 1.87 2.31 -9.87
N GLY A 60 1.30 1.47 -10.74
CA GLY A 60 1.97 0.91 -11.92
C GLY A 60 2.03 -0.63 -11.97
N LEU A 61 1.43 -1.32 -11.00
CA LEU A 61 1.40 -2.80 -10.97
C LEU A 61 0.23 -3.41 -11.76
N LYS A 62 -0.73 -2.61 -12.24
CA LYS A 62 -1.71 -3.06 -13.26
C LYS A 62 -1.08 -3.00 -14.66
N ASP A 63 -1.58 -3.82 -15.58
CA ASP A 63 -1.21 -3.73 -17.00
C ASP A 63 -1.80 -2.48 -17.64
N GLU A 64 -2.98 -2.05 -17.19
CA GLU A 64 -3.63 -0.83 -17.61
C GLU A 64 -3.03 0.40 -16.94
N TYR A 65 -3.17 1.57 -17.59
CA TYR A 65 -2.76 2.82 -17.00
C TYR A 65 -3.53 3.12 -15.71
N MET A 66 -2.80 3.35 -14.65
CA MET A 66 -3.36 3.80 -13.37
C MET A 66 -3.26 5.32 -13.30
N ALA A 67 -4.41 6.00 -13.23
CA ALA A 67 -4.46 7.46 -13.13
C ALA A 67 -3.71 7.97 -11.89
N SER A 68 -3.17 9.18 -11.99
CA SER A 68 -2.54 9.91 -10.88
C SER A 68 -3.41 11.09 -10.46
N PHE A 69 -3.41 11.44 -9.18
CA PHE A 69 -4.05 12.68 -8.73
C PHE A 69 -3.38 13.94 -9.32
N ALA A 70 -2.09 13.85 -9.65
CA ALA A 70 -1.40 14.93 -10.37
C ALA A 70 -1.98 15.19 -11.77
N ASP A 71 -2.68 14.22 -12.38
CA ASP A 71 -3.34 14.41 -13.69
C ASP A 71 -4.75 15.01 -13.55
N LEU A 72 -5.33 14.96 -12.35
CA LEU A 72 -6.73 15.29 -12.11
C LEU A 72 -6.94 16.60 -11.37
N TYR A 73 -5.95 17.05 -10.60
CA TYR A 73 -6.10 18.21 -9.74
C TYR A 73 -4.83 19.03 -9.64
N ASP A 74 -4.89 20.35 -9.90
CA ASP A 74 -3.72 21.21 -9.88
C ASP A 74 -3.15 21.39 -8.46
N LYS A 75 -4.01 21.36 -7.42
CA LYS A 75 -3.58 21.34 -6.02
C LYS A 75 -3.33 19.92 -5.50
N ALA A 76 -2.78 19.04 -6.33
CA ALA A 76 -2.31 17.73 -5.89
C ALA A 76 -0.79 17.74 -5.68
N ILE A 77 -0.38 17.13 -4.57
CA ILE A 77 1.00 16.78 -4.25
C ILE A 77 1.07 15.26 -4.23
N VAL A 78 1.76 14.68 -5.19
CA VAL A 78 1.91 13.23 -5.32
C VAL A 78 3.32 12.83 -4.95
N THR A 79 3.47 11.86 -4.06
CA THR A 79 4.76 11.29 -3.68
C THR A 79 4.95 9.91 -4.29
N CYS A 80 6.16 9.63 -4.75
CA CYS A 80 6.57 8.35 -5.31
C CYS A 80 8.02 8.03 -4.93
N SER A 81 8.42 6.77 -5.08
CA SER A 81 9.83 6.40 -4.92
C SER A 81 10.22 5.16 -5.74
N SER A 82 11.54 4.98 -5.88
CA SER A 82 12.16 3.78 -6.46
C SER A 82 11.95 2.51 -5.61
N SER A 83 11.55 2.66 -4.35
CA SER A 83 11.67 1.64 -3.31
C SER A 83 10.77 0.41 -3.51
N LYS A 84 9.57 0.57 -4.11
CA LYS A 84 8.55 -0.48 -4.14
C LYS A 84 8.44 -1.12 -5.53
N ILE A 85 7.66 -0.52 -6.41
CA ILE A 85 7.38 -1.12 -7.73
C ILE A 85 8.61 -1.22 -8.63
N TYR A 86 9.61 -0.37 -8.43
CA TYR A 86 10.90 -0.44 -9.15
C TYR A 86 11.89 -1.45 -8.51
N SER A 87 11.58 -1.99 -7.33
CA SER A 87 12.45 -2.94 -6.59
C SER A 87 13.83 -2.37 -6.24
N MET A 88 13.95 -1.06 -6.02
CA MET A 88 15.21 -0.34 -5.79
C MET A 88 15.21 0.41 -4.45
N ALA A 89 14.77 -0.27 -3.38
CA ALA A 89 14.68 0.35 -2.05
C ALA A 89 16.01 0.88 -1.51
N GLY A 90 17.12 0.27 -1.90
CA GLY A 90 18.47 0.66 -1.48
C GLY A 90 18.98 1.96 -2.08
N THR A 91 18.46 2.41 -3.22
CA THR A 91 18.91 3.65 -3.88
C THR A 91 18.41 4.93 -3.18
N ARG A 92 17.48 4.84 -2.27
CA ARG A 92 16.94 5.97 -1.50
C ARG A 92 16.46 7.15 -2.36
N VAL A 93 15.97 6.88 -3.57
CA VAL A 93 15.47 7.91 -4.50
C VAL A 93 13.94 8.01 -4.41
N GLY A 94 13.45 9.22 -4.28
CA GLY A 94 12.02 9.55 -4.34
C GLY A 94 11.81 10.87 -5.06
N TRP A 95 10.57 11.13 -5.46
CA TRP A 95 10.18 12.37 -6.12
C TRP A 95 8.79 12.82 -5.71
N ILE A 96 8.56 14.11 -5.90
CA ILE A 96 7.28 14.76 -5.69
C ILE A 96 6.81 15.33 -7.03
N VAL A 97 5.54 15.11 -7.36
CA VAL A 97 4.88 15.73 -8.49
C VAL A 97 3.88 16.75 -7.97
N CYS A 98 4.02 18.01 -8.42
CA CYS A 98 3.11 19.10 -8.10
C CYS A 98 3.02 20.04 -9.31
N ARG A 99 1.80 20.35 -9.79
CA ARG A 99 1.61 21.24 -10.94
C ARG A 99 1.61 22.71 -10.54
N ASP A 100 1.15 23.02 -9.33
CA ASP A 100 1.18 24.39 -8.80
C ASP A 100 2.62 24.89 -8.68
N GLU A 101 2.91 26.00 -9.35
CA GLU A 101 4.27 26.54 -9.47
C GLU A 101 4.78 27.11 -8.14
N GLU A 102 3.91 27.77 -7.39
CA GLU A 102 4.28 28.38 -6.10
C GLU A 102 4.58 27.28 -5.07
N MET A 103 3.70 26.29 -4.97
CA MET A 103 3.92 25.15 -4.09
C MET A 103 5.19 24.37 -4.48
N ARG A 104 5.42 24.14 -5.76
CA ARG A 104 6.64 23.48 -6.24
C ARG A 104 7.90 24.23 -5.85
N LYS A 105 7.91 25.57 -5.96
CA LYS A 105 9.02 26.43 -5.51
C LYS A 105 9.23 26.29 -3.99
N ASN A 106 8.15 26.31 -3.23
CA ASN A 106 8.21 26.14 -1.77
C ASN A 106 8.78 24.78 -1.38
N ILE A 107 8.30 23.69 -1.99
CA ILE A 107 8.82 22.32 -1.77
C ILE A 107 10.33 22.28 -2.11
N PHE A 108 10.73 22.84 -3.24
CA PHE A 108 12.14 22.86 -3.65
C PHE A 108 13.03 23.65 -2.66
N ASN A 109 12.55 24.78 -2.17
CA ASN A 109 13.26 25.57 -1.17
C ASN A 109 13.41 24.77 0.14
N HIS A 110 12.35 24.15 0.65
CA HIS A 110 12.43 23.33 1.84
C HIS A 110 13.40 22.13 1.66
N ARG A 111 13.32 21.43 0.52
CA ARG A 111 14.28 20.37 0.20
C ARG A 111 15.73 20.82 0.28
N SER A 112 16.04 22.06 -0.13
CA SER A 112 17.41 22.59 -0.11
C SER A 112 17.97 22.75 1.32
N TYR A 113 17.09 22.90 2.32
CA TYR A 113 17.50 22.95 3.73
C TYR A 113 17.57 21.56 4.36
N ASP A 114 16.67 20.65 3.96
CA ASP A 114 16.56 19.32 4.58
C ASP A 114 17.56 18.31 4.01
N ALA A 115 17.77 18.31 2.70
CA ALA A 115 18.49 17.25 2.00
C ALA A 115 19.56 17.73 1.02
N ILE A 116 19.61 19.05 0.69
CA ILE A 116 20.51 19.66 -0.29
C ILE A 116 20.43 18.98 -1.66
N CYS A 117 20.92 17.73 -1.77
CA CYS A 117 20.88 16.89 -2.97
C CYS A 117 20.75 15.41 -2.60
N GLY A 118 20.36 14.59 -3.57
CA GLY A 118 20.43 13.12 -3.48
C GLY A 118 21.84 12.59 -3.74
N GLY A 119 22.01 11.28 -3.59
CA GLY A 119 23.24 10.59 -3.96
C GLY A 119 23.38 10.51 -5.50
N VAL A 120 24.47 11.03 -6.04
CA VAL A 120 24.69 11.07 -7.51
C VAL A 120 24.63 9.68 -8.13
N PHE A 121 25.23 8.68 -7.49
CA PHE A 121 25.21 7.30 -7.98
C PHE A 121 23.81 6.69 -7.92
N ASP A 122 23.07 6.95 -6.86
CA ASP A 122 21.71 6.46 -6.68
C ASP A 122 20.75 7.06 -7.72
N GLU A 123 20.84 8.37 -7.93
CA GLU A 123 20.05 9.06 -8.95
C GLU A 123 20.43 8.58 -10.36
N TRP A 124 21.70 8.36 -10.65
CA TRP A 124 22.18 7.85 -11.96
C TRP A 124 21.68 6.41 -12.20
N ILE A 125 21.81 5.52 -11.22
CA ILE A 125 21.31 4.15 -11.32
C ILE A 125 19.80 4.16 -11.55
N PHE A 126 19.06 5.03 -10.86
CA PHE A 126 17.62 5.14 -11.04
C PHE A 126 17.27 5.75 -12.41
N ALA A 127 18.04 6.67 -12.96
CA ALA A 127 17.85 7.16 -14.32
C ALA A 127 17.95 6.04 -15.36
N VAL A 128 18.98 5.17 -15.23
CA VAL A 128 19.11 3.96 -16.07
C VAL A 128 17.93 3.02 -15.90
N ALA A 129 17.39 2.89 -14.68
CA ALA A 129 16.20 2.09 -14.42
C ALA A 129 14.94 2.67 -15.13
N LEU A 130 14.79 4.00 -15.15
CA LEU A 130 13.69 4.67 -15.85
C LEU A 130 13.75 4.48 -17.37
N GLU A 131 14.96 4.44 -17.96
CA GLU A 131 15.15 4.10 -19.38
C GLU A 131 14.71 2.65 -19.71
N ASN A 132 14.64 1.78 -18.69
CA ASN A 132 14.25 0.39 -18.81
C ASN A 132 12.97 0.06 -18.03
N VAL A 133 12.12 1.06 -17.77
CA VAL A 133 10.95 0.95 -16.87
C VAL A 133 10.01 -0.19 -17.26
N ASP A 134 9.78 -0.42 -18.54
CA ASP A 134 8.87 -1.48 -19.01
C ASP A 134 9.36 -2.88 -18.60
N LYS A 135 10.68 -3.12 -18.66
CA LYS A 135 11.28 -4.40 -18.22
C LYS A 135 11.15 -4.58 -16.71
N ILE A 136 11.37 -3.50 -15.96
CA ILE A 136 11.26 -3.51 -14.49
C ILE A 136 9.82 -3.77 -14.09
N PHE A 137 8.85 -3.08 -14.68
CA PHE A 137 7.44 -3.25 -14.39
C PHE A 137 6.93 -4.63 -14.80
N ALA A 138 7.33 -5.13 -15.97
CA ALA A 138 6.99 -6.50 -16.38
C ALA A 138 7.50 -7.54 -15.37
N ARG A 139 8.74 -7.37 -14.85
CA ARG A 139 9.28 -8.22 -13.79
C ARG A 139 8.48 -8.09 -12.49
N SER A 140 8.20 -6.88 -12.04
CA SER A 140 7.48 -6.63 -10.79
C SER A 140 6.04 -7.15 -10.86
N ARG A 141 5.33 -6.94 -11.95
CA ARG A 141 3.98 -7.48 -12.20
C ARG A 141 3.96 -9.01 -12.19
N ARG A 142 4.95 -9.64 -12.83
CA ARG A 142 5.06 -11.11 -12.83
C ARG A 142 5.24 -11.67 -11.41
N ILE A 143 6.10 -11.07 -10.59
CA ILE A 143 6.33 -11.50 -9.21
C ILE A 143 5.08 -11.28 -8.36
N VAL A 144 4.57 -10.06 -8.35
CA VAL A 144 3.42 -9.69 -7.52
C VAL A 144 2.16 -10.43 -7.95
N GLY A 145 1.90 -10.52 -9.25
CA GLY A 145 0.74 -11.26 -9.79
C GLY A 145 0.83 -12.75 -9.54
N GLY A 146 2.01 -13.35 -9.67
CA GLY A 146 2.25 -14.75 -9.35
C GLY A 146 1.99 -15.06 -7.87
N ASN A 147 2.53 -14.24 -6.98
CA ASN A 147 2.33 -14.38 -5.54
C ASN A 147 0.88 -14.13 -5.12
N LYS A 148 0.25 -13.10 -5.70
CA LYS A 148 -1.17 -12.84 -5.49
C LYS A 148 -2.02 -14.07 -5.84
N ALA A 149 -1.80 -14.67 -7.01
CA ALA A 149 -2.54 -15.86 -7.44
C ALA A 149 -2.31 -17.09 -6.52
N VAL A 150 -1.16 -17.18 -5.85
CA VAL A 150 -0.91 -18.22 -4.84
C VAL A 150 -1.73 -17.95 -3.58
N ILE A 151 -1.70 -16.71 -3.09
CA ILE A 151 -2.45 -16.32 -1.87
C ILE A 151 -3.96 -16.38 -2.12
N ASP A 152 -4.45 -15.92 -3.26
CA ASP A 152 -5.88 -15.98 -3.61
C ASP A 152 -6.38 -17.44 -3.54
N ARG A 153 -5.65 -18.40 -4.14
CA ARG A 153 -5.99 -19.83 -4.07
C ARG A 153 -5.90 -20.40 -2.66
N TRP A 154 -4.95 -19.95 -1.87
CA TRP A 154 -4.83 -20.39 -0.48
C TRP A 154 -5.99 -19.89 0.38
N LEU A 155 -6.53 -18.71 0.07
CA LEU A 155 -7.69 -18.14 0.76
C LEU A 155 -9.03 -18.70 0.24
N ASP A 156 -9.06 -19.30 -0.95
CA ASP A 156 -10.27 -19.91 -1.50
C ASP A 156 -10.77 -21.00 -0.52
N ASP A 157 -11.99 -20.81 -0.03
CA ASP A 157 -12.64 -21.71 0.96
C ASP A 157 -11.89 -21.86 2.30
N HIS A 158 -10.91 -20.97 2.61
CA HIS A 158 -10.24 -21.03 3.91
C HIS A 158 -11.22 -20.72 5.04
N PRO A 159 -11.36 -21.60 6.06
CA PRO A 159 -12.42 -21.49 7.07
C PRO A 159 -12.28 -20.25 7.95
N HIS A 160 -11.05 -19.79 8.22
CA HIS A 160 -10.74 -18.77 9.22
C HIS A 160 -10.10 -17.50 8.67
N LEU A 161 -9.76 -17.46 7.38
CA LEU A 161 -9.06 -16.33 6.75
C LEU A 161 -9.89 -15.73 5.62
N LYS A 162 -9.88 -14.38 5.51
CA LYS A 162 -10.63 -13.67 4.46
C LYS A 162 -9.88 -12.42 3.99
N GLN A 163 -10.07 -12.08 2.74
CA GLN A 163 -9.73 -10.79 2.17
C GLN A 163 -10.99 -9.99 1.85
N TYR A 164 -10.97 -8.69 2.15
CA TYR A 164 -12.12 -7.79 1.90
C TYR A 164 -11.87 -6.77 0.78
N ALA A 165 -10.65 -6.69 0.25
CA ALA A 165 -10.32 -5.80 -0.86
C ALA A 165 -9.34 -6.47 -1.82
N GLU A 166 -9.55 -6.30 -3.11
CA GLU A 166 -8.57 -6.73 -4.10
C GLU A 166 -7.27 -5.92 -3.95
N ALA A 167 -6.13 -6.60 -3.95
CA ALA A 167 -4.82 -5.99 -3.79
C ALA A 167 -4.22 -5.57 -5.14
N TYR A 168 -3.93 -4.28 -5.27
CA TYR A 168 -3.30 -3.67 -6.45
C TYR A 168 -1.88 -3.15 -6.19
N GLY A 169 -1.38 -3.31 -4.97
CA GLY A 169 -0.02 -2.94 -4.55
C GLY A 169 0.87 -4.15 -4.32
N THR A 170 1.89 -3.97 -3.52
CA THR A 170 2.79 -5.05 -3.05
C THR A 170 2.39 -5.59 -1.68
N THR A 171 1.26 -5.17 -1.15
CA THR A 171 0.72 -5.54 0.17
C THR A 171 -0.61 -6.27 0.03
N TYR A 172 -0.85 -7.21 0.92
CA TYR A 172 -2.05 -8.03 0.95
C TYR A 172 -2.51 -8.17 2.39
N LEU A 173 -3.68 -7.60 2.71
CA LEU A 173 -4.24 -7.62 4.06
C LEU A 173 -5.19 -8.80 4.19
N ILE A 174 -4.94 -9.64 5.19
CA ILE A 174 -5.73 -10.83 5.51
C ILE A 174 -6.36 -10.65 6.88
N HIS A 175 -7.65 -10.94 6.98
CA HIS A 175 -8.39 -10.98 8.22
C HIS A 175 -8.55 -12.43 8.68
N TYR A 176 -8.57 -12.61 9.99
CA TYR A 176 -8.89 -13.88 10.62
C TYR A 176 -10.04 -13.70 11.61
N ASP A 177 -10.74 -14.78 11.92
CA ASP A 177 -11.87 -14.81 12.82
C ASP A 177 -11.56 -15.48 14.17
N LEU A 178 -10.30 -15.55 14.57
CA LEU A 178 -9.88 -16.08 15.86
C LEU A 178 -9.94 -15.00 16.95
N ASP A 179 -10.32 -15.39 18.17
CA ASP A 179 -10.39 -14.52 19.35
C ASP A 179 -9.00 -14.33 19.99
N ILE A 180 -8.13 -13.67 19.26
CA ILE A 180 -6.76 -13.32 19.65
C ILE A 180 -6.37 -11.99 19.03
N ASP A 181 -5.69 -11.12 19.77
CA ASP A 181 -5.19 -9.82 19.28
C ASP A 181 -4.20 -10.00 18.15
N ALA A 182 -4.18 -9.04 17.19
CA ALA A 182 -3.35 -9.16 16.01
C ALA A 182 -1.85 -9.09 16.32
N GLU A 183 -1.42 -8.27 17.25
CA GLU A 183 -0.03 -8.23 17.73
C GLU A 183 0.37 -9.59 18.32
N LYS A 184 -0.43 -10.11 19.25
CA LYS A 184 -0.17 -11.41 19.89
C LYS A 184 -0.15 -12.56 18.88
N PHE A 185 -1.09 -12.58 17.91
CA PHE A 185 -1.11 -13.56 16.83
C PHE A 185 0.22 -13.55 16.06
N CYS A 186 0.68 -12.37 15.62
CA CYS A 186 1.89 -12.22 14.82
C CYS A 186 3.16 -12.55 15.61
N ASP A 187 3.26 -12.16 16.88
CA ASP A 187 4.38 -12.48 17.75
C ASP A 187 4.49 -13.99 17.99
N MET A 188 3.37 -14.65 18.29
CA MET A 188 3.36 -16.11 18.48
C MET A 188 3.69 -16.85 17.18
N LEU A 189 3.20 -16.38 16.04
CA LEU A 189 3.54 -16.94 14.73
C LEU A 189 5.05 -16.82 14.44
N LEU A 190 5.66 -15.67 14.76
CA LEU A 190 7.10 -15.49 14.63
C LEU A 190 7.87 -16.44 15.56
N ASP A 191 7.49 -16.51 16.83
CA ASP A 191 8.19 -17.31 17.84
C ASP A 191 8.10 -18.82 17.59
N ARG A 192 6.92 -19.32 17.16
CA ARG A 192 6.68 -20.74 17.00
C ARG A 192 7.00 -21.28 15.62
N LYS A 193 6.78 -20.45 14.57
CA LYS A 193 6.91 -20.88 13.16
C LYS A 193 8.00 -20.15 12.40
N ASN A 194 8.64 -19.15 13.00
CA ASN A 194 9.63 -18.30 12.35
C ASN A 194 9.09 -17.57 11.09
N VAL A 195 7.78 -17.23 11.13
CA VAL A 195 7.09 -16.50 10.06
C VAL A 195 6.80 -15.07 10.53
N LEU A 196 7.43 -14.10 9.89
CA LEU A 196 7.24 -12.68 10.19
C LEU A 196 6.19 -12.07 9.27
N VAL A 197 5.12 -11.57 9.87
CA VAL A 197 4.09 -10.77 9.21
C VAL A 197 3.86 -9.47 9.99
N CYS A 198 3.17 -8.50 9.39
CA CYS A 198 2.88 -7.25 10.08
C CYS A 198 1.43 -7.28 10.59
N HIS A 199 1.24 -7.12 11.90
CA HIS A 199 -0.09 -7.12 12.49
C HIS A 199 -0.91 -5.89 12.08
N GLY A 200 -2.23 -6.09 11.96
CA GLY A 200 -3.14 -5.04 11.47
C GLY A 200 -3.35 -3.88 12.43
N ASP A 201 -3.07 -4.07 13.73
CA ASP A 201 -3.20 -3.01 14.75
C ASP A 201 -2.28 -1.81 14.47
N CYS A 202 -1.14 -2.01 13.77
CA CYS A 202 -0.30 -0.93 13.24
C CYS A 202 -1.07 0.03 12.32
N PHE A 203 -2.22 -0.41 11.79
CA PHE A 203 -3.07 0.30 10.85
C PHE A 203 -4.49 0.51 11.40
N TYR A 204 -4.70 0.28 12.70
CA TYR A 204 -6.02 0.30 13.35
C TYR A 204 -7.03 -0.68 12.73
N ILE A 205 -6.55 -1.83 12.24
CA ILE A 205 -7.36 -2.90 11.64
C ILE A 205 -7.17 -4.17 12.47
N PRO A 206 -7.98 -4.38 13.52
CA PRO A 206 -7.84 -5.54 14.40
C PRO A 206 -8.13 -6.85 13.65
N HIS A 207 -7.71 -7.97 14.24
CA HIS A 207 -7.90 -9.32 13.71
C HIS A 207 -7.44 -9.45 12.26
N SER A 208 -6.27 -8.90 11.95
CA SER A 208 -5.70 -8.96 10.62
C SER A 208 -4.18 -8.94 10.64
N PHE A 209 -3.59 -9.41 9.56
CA PHE A 209 -2.16 -9.28 9.30
C PHE A 209 -1.90 -8.97 7.83
N ARG A 210 -0.78 -8.29 7.57
CA ARG A 210 -0.38 -7.92 6.23
C ARG A 210 0.75 -8.79 5.74
N LEU A 211 0.56 -9.42 4.58
CA LEU A 211 1.59 -10.10 3.80
C LEU A 211 2.22 -9.14 2.78
N SER A 212 3.44 -9.47 2.35
CA SER A 212 4.08 -8.87 1.19
C SER A 212 3.91 -9.75 -0.04
N LEU A 213 3.48 -9.16 -1.16
CA LEU A 213 3.43 -9.82 -2.47
C LEU A 213 4.79 -9.83 -3.19
N ALA A 214 5.83 -9.23 -2.61
CA ALA A 214 7.14 -9.08 -3.23
C ALA A 214 8.15 -10.17 -2.84
N HIS A 215 7.72 -11.21 -2.13
CA HIS A 215 8.58 -12.34 -1.75
C HIS A 215 8.89 -13.27 -2.93
N GLY A 216 10.08 -13.90 -2.92
CA GLY A 216 10.54 -14.77 -3.99
C GLY A 216 10.22 -16.25 -3.74
N GLU A 217 10.93 -16.92 -2.83
CA GLU A 217 11.04 -18.38 -2.88
C GLU A 217 10.24 -19.15 -1.80
N ASN A 218 9.92 -18.54 -0.67
CA ASN A 218 9.36 -19.27 0.49
C ASN A 218 7.88 -18.96 0.78
N LEU A 219 7.14 -18.36 -0.17
CA LEU A 219 5.76 -17.96 0.08
C LEU A 219 4.87 -19.16 0.44
N GLN A 220 4.91 -20.24 -0.34
CA GLN A 220 4.07 -21.41 -0.11
C GLN A 220 4.35 -22.09 1.23
N GLU A 221 5.63 -22.18 1.62
CA GLU A 221 6.00 -22.70 2.92
C GLU A 221 5.52 -21.80 4.06
N GLY A 222 5.64 -20.48 3.91
CA GLY A 222 5.12 -19.53 4.89
C GLY A 222 3.62 -19.64 5.08
N LEU A 223 2.83 -19.79 3.99
CA LEU A 223 1.39 -19.98 4.06
C LEU A 223 1.01 -21.28 4.78
N LYS A 224 1.70 -22.38 4.47
CA LYS A 224 1.51 -23.66 5.15
C LYS A 224 1.79 -23.56 6.65
N LEU A 225 2.85 -22.84 7.05
CA LEU A 225 3.18 -22.63 8.47
C LEU A 225 2.15 -21.75 9.18
N ILE A 226 1.47 -20.84 8.47
CA ILE A 226 0.34 -20.08 9.01
C ILE A 226 -0.85 -21.02 9.26
N ASP A 227 -1.16 -21.93 8.33
CA ASP A 227 -2.23 -22.92 8.51
C ASP A 227 -1.98 -23.80 9.73
N GLU A 228 -0.79 -24.39 9.83
CA GLU A 228 -0.39 -25.20 10.99
C GLU A 228 -0.49 -24.44 12.31
N PHE A 229 -0.14 -23.14 12.31
CA PHE A 229 -0.23 -22.31 13.49
C PHE A 229 -1.69 -22.03 13.90
N ILE A 230 -2.57 -21.80 12.93
CA ILE A 230 -4.01 -21.61 13.18
C ILE A 230 -4.61 -22.90 13.76
N GLU A 231 -4.25 -24.07 13.23
CA GLU A 231 -4.68 -25.37 13.78
C GLU A 231 -4.23 -25.55 15.24
N GLU A 232 -2.96 -25.24 15.55
CA GLU A 232 -2.45 -25.27 16.93
C GLU A 232 -3.24 -24.35 17.88
N LEU A 233 -3.55 -23.12 17.45
CA LEU A 233 -4.33 -22.18 18.27
C LEU A 233 -5.74 -22.71 18.57
N LEU A 234 -6.40 -23.32 17.59
CA LEU A 234 -7.72 -23.92 17.76
C LEU A 234 -7.67 -25.13 18.71
N GLU A 235 -6.65 -25.99 18.60
CA GLU A 235 -6.41 -27.10 19.52
C GLU A 235 -6.12 -26.63 20.95
N GLU A 236 -5.44 -25.51 21.13
CA GLU A 236 -5.20 -24.85 22.42
C GLU A 236 -6.46 -24.19 23.01
N GLY A 237 -7.56 -24.14 22.26
CA GLY A 237 -8.85 -23.60 22.71
C GLY A 237 -9.05 -22.11 22.43
N VAL A 238 -8.30 -21.51 21.50
CA VAL A 238 -8.59 -20.17 21.02
C VAL A 238 -9.95 -20.19 20.32
N GLY A 239 -10.85 -19.29 20.74
CA GLY A 239 -12.22 -19.23 20.20
C GLY A 239 -12.26 -18.67 18.79
N VAL A 240 -13.40 -18.90 18.12
CA VAL A 240 -13.73 -18.28 16.83
C VAL A 240 -14.75 -17.17 17.07
N LEU A 241 -14.49 -15.99 16.52
CA LEU A 241 -15.39 -14.83 16.59
C LEU A 241 -16.68 -15.11 15.81
N LYS A 242 -17.82 -14.66 16.34
CA LYS A 242 -19.15 -14.87 15.75
C LYS A 242 -19.53 -13.78 14.78
#